data_6ea9ce619ac5a78c7b87db725e3acda4
#
_entry.id   6ea9ce619ac5a78c7b87db725e3acda4
#
_cell.length_a   1.000
_cell.length_b   1.000
_cell.length_c   1.000
_cell.angle_alpha   90.00
_cell.angle_beta   90.00
_cell.angle_gamma   90.00
#
_symmetry.space_group_name_H-M   'P 1'
#
loop_
_entity.id
_entity.type
_entity.pdbx_description
1 polymer ?
#
loop_
_entity_poly.entity_id
_entity_poly.type
_entity_poly.pdbx_seq_one_letter_code
_entity_poly.pdbx_strand_id
1 'polypeptide(L)'
;MYDLFISIKDQNGKILDAFKKRIGIRSIEMKGQNGLILNGKPFKQKLIGGNRHQDFAHIGNALPNNLHYRDALKLRRAGMRVIRSAHYVQDPAFMDACDELGLFVIATIPGWQFWNKKDSIFEKRMLSDVRNLVRLERNRPSILLWEVVPNETHYPDDFALKSTKATKEEYPYHGNYTACDARAHRSKAQKYFDVLYSCLLYTSDAADE
;
A
#
# COMPACT_ATOMS: atom_id res chain seq x y z
N MET A 1 3.11 7.84 -17.01
CA MET A 1 3.08 6.36 -17.19
C MET A 1 3.74 6.00 -18.50
N TYR A 2 4.43 4.87 -18.55
CA TYR A 2 5.13 4.33 -19.73
C TYR A 2 4.63 2.92 -20.01
N ASP A 3 4.69 2.51 -21.27
CA ASP A 3 4.42 1.13 -21.67
C ASP A 3 5.76 0.40 -21.86
N LEU A 4 5.99 -0.61 -21.04
CA LEU A 4 7.14 -1.51 -21.13
C LEU A 4 6.72 -2.75 -21.91
N PHE A 5 7.39 -3.00 -23.04
CA PHE A 5 7.22 -4.21 -23.83
C PHE A 5 8.37 -5.16 -23.56
N ILE A 6 8.05 -6.39 -23.20
CA ILE A 6 9.03 -7.44 -22.94
C ILE A 6 8.73 -8.60 -23.88
N SER A 7 9.75 -9.10 -24.57
CA SER A 7 9.61 -10.26 -25.45
C SER A 7 10.74 -11.26 -25.24
N ILE A 8 10.40 -12.54 -25.31
CA ILE A 8 11.35 -13.64 -25.35
C ILE A 8 11.48 -14.08 -26.80
N LYS A 9 12.72 -14.18 -27.31
CA LYS A 9 12.99 -14.59 -28.66
C LYS A 9 13.88 -15.84 -28.65
N ASP A 10 13.69 -16.69 -29.64
CA ASP A 10 14.64 -17.79 -29.92
C ASP A 10 15.93 -17.25 -30.57
N GLN A 11 16.89 -18.17 -30.81
CA GLN A 11 18.17 -17.82 -31.40
C GLN A 11 18.07 -17.33 -32.88
N ASN A 12 16.94 -17.52 -33.53
CA ASN A 12 16.65 -17.05 -34.89
C ASN A 12 15.89 -15.69 -34.87
N GLY A 13 15.67 -15.12 -33.69
CA GLY A 13 14.95 -13.87 -33.54
C GLY A 13 13.43 -13.96 -33.56
N LYS A 14 12.85 -15.16 -33.67
CA LYS A 14 11.40 -15.39 -33.61
C LYS A 14 10.90 -15.15 -32.19
N ILE A 15 9.85 -14.33 -32.05
CA ILE A 15 9.20 -14.08 -30.76
C ILE A 15 8.48 -15.35 -30.32
N LEU A 16 8.85 -15.87 -29.13
CA LEU A 16 8.23 -17.01 -28.46
C LEU A 16 7.12 -16.57 -27.53
N ASP A 17 7.32 -15.45 -26.84
CA ASP A 17 6.34 -14.86 -25.93
C ASP A 17 6.58 -13.35 -25.79
N ALA A 18 5.52 -12.60 -25.51
CA ALA A 18 5.62 -11.17 -25.29
C ALA A 18 4.49 -10.68 -24.36
N PHE A 19 4.81 -9.71 -23.51
CA PHE A 19 3.80 -9.02 -22.72
C PHE A 19 4.09 -7.52 -22.62
N LYS A 20 3.03 -6.77 -22.35
CA LYS A 20 3.06 -5.35 -22.11
C LYS A 20 2.73 -5.07 -20.65
N LYS A 21 3.53 -4.22 -20.01
CA LYS A 21 3.29 -3.75 -18.63
C LYS A 21 3.32 -2.24 -18.58
N ARG A 22 2.32 -1.60 -17.98
CA ARG A 22 2.40 -0.16 -17.66
C ARG A 22 3.25 0.03 -16.40
N ILE A 23 4.15 0.97 -16.45
CA ILE A 23 5.03 1.34 -15.33
C ILE A 23 5.06 2.84 -15.14
N GLY A 24 5.45 3.28 -13.94
CA GLY A 24 5.75 4.68 -13.64
C GLY A 24 7.15 4.80 -13.06
N ILE A 25 7.83 5.88 -13.39
CA ILE A 25 9.13 6.22 -12.84
C ILE A 25 8.95 7.43 -11.95
N ARG A 26 9.36 7.31 -10.69
CA ARG A 26 9.28 8.38 -9.70
C ARG A 26 10.36 8.26 -8.65
N SER A 27 10.66 9.37 -7.97
CA SER A 27 11.38 9.38 -6.70
C SER A 27 10.51 9.95 -5.60
N ILE A 28 10.59 9.35 -4.42
CA ILE A 28 9.93 9.82 -3.19
C ILE A 28 10.96 9.90 -2.08
N GLU A 29 10.94 11.03 -1.36
CA GLU A 29 11.74 11.22 -0.16
C GLU A 29 10.87 11.82 0.95
N MET A 30 10.89 11.20 2.14
CA MET A 30 10.27 11.73 3.35
C MET A 30 11.33 12.54 4.12
N LYS A 31 11.12 13.84 4.26
CA LYS A 31 12.08 14.78 4.89
C LYS A 31 11.61 15.25 6.29
N GLY A 32 10.86 14.41 6.99
CA GLY A 32 10.33 14.75 8.32
C GLY A 32 9.48 16.04 8.26
N GLN A 33 9.86 17.05 9.05
CA GLN A 33 9.13 18.34 9.07
C GLN A 33 9.15 19.10 7.73
N ASN A 34 10.10 18.81 6.84
CA ASN A 34 10.17 19.38 5.51
C ASN A 34 9.25 18.67 4.50
N GLY A 35 8.46 17.70 4.96
CA GLY A 35 7.41 17.05 4.19
C GLY A 35 7.91 16.04 3.17
N LEU A 36 7.10 15.87 2.12
CA LEU A 36 7.32 14.94 1.04
C LEU A 36 8.00 15.67 -0.15
N ILE A 37 9.05 15.03 -0.67
CA ILE A 37 9.67 15.42 -1.94
C ILE A 37 9.27 14.38 -3.00
N LEU A 38 8.65 14.83 -4.07
CA LEU A 38 8.25 14.00 -5.21
C LEU A 38 9.02 14.45 -6.45
N ASN A 39 9.77 13.55 -7.06
CA ASN A 39 10.58 13.83 -8.26
C ASN A 39 11.49 15.05 -8.08
N GLY A 40 12.17 15.12 -6.94
CA GLY A 40 13.10 16.21 -6.59
C GLY A 40 12.43 17.54 -6.23
N LYS A 41 11.11 17.61 -6.16
CA LYS A 41 10.36 18.83 -5.84
C LYS A 41 9.50 18.66 -4.59
N PRO A 42 9.39 19.69 -3.73
CA PRO A 42 8.48 19.65 -2.59
C PRO A 42 7.03 19.42 -3.03
N PHE A 43 6.38 18.44 -2.42
CA PHE A 43 4.97 18.17 -2.64
C PHE A 43 4.13 19.12 -1.78
N LYS A 44 3.61 20.19 -2.40
CA LYS A 44 2.96 21.29 -1.69
C LYS A 44 1.53 21.01 -1.22
N GLN A 45 0.92 19.91 -1.69
CA GLN A 45 -0.45 19.56 -1.32
C GLN A 45 -0.47 18.77 -0.02
N LYS A 46 -1.54 18.92 0.76
CA LYS A 46 -1.77 18.07 1.92
C LYS A 46 -2.13 16.65 1.43
N LEU A 47 -1.56 15.65 2.08
CA LEU A 47 -1.90 14.25 1.85
C LEU A 47 -3.19 13.91 2.60
N ILE A 48 -4.31 14.41 2.09
CA ILE A 48 -5.63 14.11 2.61
C ILE A 48 -6.16 12.89 1.87
N GLY A 49 -6.72 11.94 2.62
CA GLY A 49 -7.26 10.71 2.06
C GLY A 49 -8.19 9.98 3.01
N GLY A 50 -8.46 8.75 2.70
CA GLY A 50 -9.33 7.89 3.50
C GLY A 50 -9.05 6.42 3.26
N ASN A 51 -9.71 5.58 4.05
CA ASN A 51 -9.72 4.14 3.85
C ASN A 51 -10.62 3.77 2.68
N ARG A 52 -10.21 2.79 1.90
CA ARG A 52 -11.08 2.17 0.91
C ARG A 52 -11.23 0.69 1.21
N HIS A 53 -12.48 0.29 1.45
CA HIS A 53 -12.90 -1.10 1.38
C HIS A 53 -13.41 -1.40 -0.03
N GLN A 54 -13.10 -2.59 -0.54
CA GLN A 54 -13.57 -3.01 -1.86
C GLN A 54 -14.97 -3.60 -1.76
N ASP A 55 -15.90 -2.78 -1.24
CA ASP A 55 -17.29 -3.15 -1.04
C ASP A 55 -18.21 -2.30 -1.89
N PHE A 56 -19.16 -2.96 -2.55
CA PHE A 56 -20.17 -2.28 -3.33
C PHE A 56 -21.57 -2.87 -3.08
N ALA A 57 -22.56 -2.02 -3.04
CA ALA A 57 -23.93 -2.46 -2.80
C ALA A 57 -24.34 -3.55 -3.77
N HIS A 58 -24.94 -4.62 -3.25
CA HIS A 58 -25.47 -5.79 -3.97
C HIS A 58 -24.46 -6.75 -4.57
N ILE A 59 -23.19 -6.34 -4.80
CA ILE A 59 -22.17 -7.19 -5.43
C ILE A 59 -20.93 -7.44 -4.56
N GLY A 60 -20.84 -6.78 -3.39
CA GLY A 60 -19.69 -6.94 -2.49
C GLY A 60 -18.37 -6.66 -3.18
N ASN A 61 -17.44 -7.58 -3.09
CA ASN A 61 -16.10 -7.47 -3.68
C ASN A 61 -16.02 -7.81 -5.17
N ALA A 62 -17.13 -8.24 -5.79
CA ALA A 62 -17.14 -8.64 -7.20
C ALA A 62 -17.33 -7.45 -8.15
N LEU A 63 -16.56 -6.39 -7.95
CA LEU A 63 -16.62 -5.18 -8.77
C LEU A 63 -16.00 -5.43 -10.15
N PRO A 64 -16.65 -5.01 -11.24
CA PRO A 64 -16.02 -4.97 -12.55
C PRO A 64 -15.00 -3.81 -12.64
N ASN A 65 -14.01 -3.95 -13.53
CA ASN A 65 -12.88 -3.02 -13.65
C ASN A 65 -13.28 -1.55 -13.82
N ASN A 66 -14.35 -1.28 -14.55
CA ASN A 66 -14.85 0.09 -14.76
C ASN A 66 -15.39 0.74 -13.48
N LEU A 67 -15.92 -0.03 -12.53
CA LEU A 67 -16.32 0.50 -11.22
C LEU A 67 -15.10 0.82 -10.34
N HIS A 68 -14.06 0.02 -10.39
CA HIS A 68 -12.80 0.34 -9.72
C HIS A 68 -12.21 1.67 -10.22
N TYR A 69 -12.18 1.88 -11.54
CA TYR A 69 -11.72 3.14 -12.12
C TYR A 69 -12.61 4.32 -11.70
N ARG A 70 -13.93 4.12 -11.74
CA ARG A 70 -14.90 5.14 -11.31
C ARG A 70 -14.73 5.52 -9.85
N ASP A 71 -14.46 4.57 -8.98
CA ASP A 71 -14.16 4.83 -7.56
C ASP A 71 -12.94 5.72 -7.41
N ALA A 72 -11.82 5.32 -8.00
CA ALA A 72 -10.57 6.09 -7.95
C ALA A 72 -10.78 7.51 -8.50
N LEU A 73 -11.52 7.66 -9.60
CA LEU A 73 -11.83 8.96 -10.19
C LEU A 73 -12.67 9.84 -9.26
N LYS A 74 -13.68 9.27 -8.58
CA LYS A 74 -14.48 9.99 -7.59
C LYS A 74 -13.65 10.46 -6.40
N LEU A 75 -12.81 9.58 -5.85
CA LEU A 75 -11.92 9.90 -4.75
C LEU A 75 -10.95 11.04 -5.15
N ARG A 76 -10.38 10.95 -6.34
CA ARG A 76 -9.50 11.99 -6.88
C ARG A 76 -10.19 13.33 -7.06
N ARG A 77 -11.42 13.32 -7.60
CA ARG A 77 -12.26 14.52 -7.78
C ARG A 77 -12.73 15.14 -6.47
N ALA A 78 -12.96 14.31 -5.44
CA ALA A 78 -13.27 14.76 -4.09
C ALA A 78 -12.08 15.42 -3.37
N GLY A 79 -10.92 15.51 -4.04
CA GLY A 79 -9.73 16.17 -3.49
C GLY A 79 -8.78 15.24 -2.74
N MET A 80 -9.08 13.96 -2.65
CA MET A 80 -8.17 12.99 -2.01
C MET A 80 -6.86 12.87 -2.79
N ARG A 81 -5.78 12.63 -2.06
CA ARG A 81 -4.43 12.46 -2.59
C ARG A 81 -3.82 11.13 -2.21
N VAL A 82 -4.29 10.53 -1.12
CA VAL A 82 -3.81 9.24 -0.63
C VAL A 82 -5.00 8.36 -0.25
N ILE A 83 -4.92 7.10 -0.61
CA ILE A 83 -5.92 6.08 -0.25
C ILE A 83 -5.21 4.99 0.54
N ARG A 84 -5.76 4.63 1.69
CA ARG A 84 -5.32 3.46 2.44
C ARG A 84 -6.13 2.26 2.01
N SER A 85 -5.47 1.20 1.57
CA SER A 85 -6.12 -0.05 1.17
C SER A 85 -6.50 -0.86 2.42
N ALA A 86 -7.63 -0.52 3.02
CA ALA A 86 -8.08 -1.13 4.26
C ALA A 86 -8.95 -2.35 3.99
N HIS A 87 -8.67 -3.53 4.55
CA HIS A 87 -7.40 -3.95 5.18
C HIS A 87 -6.90 -5.16 4.42
N TYR A 88 -6.65 -4.98 3.14
CA TYR A 88 -6.23 -6.05 2.21
C TYR A 88 -5.76 -5.46 0.89
N VAL A 89 -5.09 -6.28 0.10
CA VAL A 89 -4.66 -5.93 -1.26
C VAL A 89 -5.89 -5.62 -2.11
N GLN A 90 -5.88 -4.47 -2.77
CA GLN A 90 -6.98 -4.05 -3.65
C GLN A 90 -6.87 -4.71 -5.02
N ASP A 91 -7.99 -4.73 -5.74
CA ASP A 91 -8.03 -5.23 -7.12
C ASP A 91 -7.03 -4.49 -8.02
N PRO A 92 -6.32 -5.19 -8.91
CA PRO A 92 -5.37 -4.57 -9.84
C PRO A 92 -5.96 -3.42 -10.66
N ALA A 93 -7.23 -3.48 -11.04
CA ALA A 93 -7.88 -2.40 -11.79
C ALA A 93 -8.02 -1.11 -10.97
N PHE A 94 -8.23 -1.20 -9.65
CA PHE A 94 -8.19 -0.04 -8.78
C PHE A 94 -6.78 0.54 -8.67
N MET A 95 -5.78 -0.33 -8.52
CA MET A 95 -4.38 0.08 -8.44
C MET A 95 -3.90 0.72 -9.74
N ASP A 96 -4.30 0.17 -10.91
CA ASP A 96 -4.02 0.78 -12.22
C ASP A 96 -4.66 2.17 -12.35
N ALA A 97 -5.88 2.34 -11.85
CA ALA A 97 -6.55 3.63 -11.81
C ALA A 97 -5.82 4.63 -10.88
N CYS A 98 -5.32 4.19 -9.71
CA CYS A 98 -4.52 5.03 -8.83
C CYS A 98 -3.22 5.48 -9.50
N ASP A 99 -2.53 4.58 -10.21
CA ASP A 99 -1.32 4.90 -10.98
C ASP A 99 -1.60 5.96 -12.06
N GLU A 100 -2.71 5.83 -12.77
CA GLU A 100 -3.10 6.74 -13.85
C GLU A 100 -3.58 8.10 -13.35
N LEU A 101 -4.40 8.12 -12.31
CA LEU A 101 -5.02 9.33 -11.78
C LEU A 101 -4.13 10.11 -10.80
N GLY A 102 -2.98 9.54 -10.43
CA GLY A 102 -2.04 10.16 -9.48
C GLY A 102 -2.58 10.18 -8.05
N LEU A 103 -3.24 9.09 -7.63
CA LEU A 103 -3.57 8.82 -6.24
C LEU A 103 -2.42 8.04 -5.61
N PHE A 104 -1.94 8.49 -4.47
CA PHE A 104 -1.04 7.68 -3.66
C PHE A 104 -1.80 6.57 -2.92
N VAL A 105 -1.11 5.47 -2.64
CA VAL A 105 -1.67 4.33 -1.92
C VAL A 105 -0.77 3.97 -0.74
N ILE A 106 -1.40 3.79 0.42
CA ILE A 106 -0.82 3.08 1.56
C ILE A 106 -1.25 1.63 1.40
N ALA A 107 -0.32 0.77 0.98
CA ALA A 107 -0.59 -0.63 0.74
C ALA A 107 -0.56 -1.41 2.04
N THR A 108 -1.63 -2.15 2.33
CA THR A 108 -1.86 -2.84 3.59
C THR A 108 -1.95 -4.34 3.37
N ILE A 109 -1.30 -5.13 4.24
CA ILE A 109 -1.46 -6.58 4.27
C ILE A 109 -2.84 -6.96 4.81
N PRO A 110 -3.35 -8.17 4.50
CA PRO A 110 -4.52 -8.70 5.19
C PRO A 110 -4.22 -8.91 6.67
N GLY A 111 -5.20 -8.71 7.50
CA GLY A 111 -5.11 -8.92 8.94
C GLY A 111 -5.90 -7.86 9.69
N TRP A 112 -6.68 -8.28 10.69
CA TRP A 112 -7.55 -7.38 11.42
C TRP A 112 -7.89 -7.98 12.79
N GLN A 113 -7.68 -7.21 13.85
CA GLN A 113 -8.10 -7.48 15.23
C GLN A 113 -7.69 -8.87 15.79
N PHE A 114 -6.82 -9.58 15.10
CA PHE A 114 -6.52 -10.95 15.45
C PHE A 114 -5.01 -11.26 15.31
N TRP A 115 -4.51 -11.94 16.31
CA TRP A 115 -3.17 -12.53 16.28
C TRP A 115 -3.18 -13.90 16.95
N ASN A 116 -2.90 -14.95 16.20
CA ASN A 116 -2.82 -16.30 16.76
C ASN A 116 -1.47 -16.55 17.43
N LYS A 117 -1.44 -16.40 18.76
CA LYS A 117 -0.22 -16.61 19.56
C LYS A 117 0.16 -18.08 19.72
N LYS A 118 -0.77 -19.01 19.42
CA LYS A 118 -0.58 -20.45 19.62
C LYS A 118 -0.02 -21.17 18.40
N ASP A 119 -0.06 -20.51 17.23
CA ASP A 119 0.31 -21.13 15.97
C ASP A 119 1.50 -20.41 15.34
N SER A 120 2.67 -21.05 15.37
CA SER A 120 3.89 -20.53 14.72
C SER A 120 3.78 -20.43 13.18
N ILE A 121 2.85 -21.14 12.57
CA ILE A 121 2.57 -21.08 11.12
C ILE A 121 1.91 -19.73 10.78
N PHE A 122 1.11 -19.18 11.69
CA PHE A 122 0.43 -17.91 11.48
C PHE A 122 1.43 -16.78 11.19
N GLU A 123 2.43 -16.60 12.05
CA GLU A 123 3.46 -15.57 11.84
C GLU A 123 4.21 -15.76 10.51
N LYS A 124 4.56 -17.01 10.17
CA LYS A 124 5.22 -17.31 8.90
C LYS A 124 4.36 -16.95 7.70
N ARG A 125 3.06 -17.21 7.75
CA ARG A 125 2.11 -16.81 6.70
C ARG A 125 2.01 -15.29 6.59
N MET A 126 1.87 -14.59 7.71
CA MET A 126 1.83 -13.13 7.72
C MET A 126 3.09 -12.51 7.11
N LEU A 127 4.28 -13.04 7.41
CA LEU A 127 5.54 -12.59 6.78
C LEU A 127 5.59 -12.93 5.28
N SER A 128 5.02 -14.06 4.87
CA SER A 128 4.86 -14.39 3.46
C SER A 128 3.94 -13.40 2.76
N ASP A 129 2.84 -13.00 3.40
CA ASP A 129 1.90 -12.01 2.85
C ASP A 129 2.56 -10.63 2.71
N VAL A 130 3.38 -10.22 3.67
CA VAL A 130 4.20 -9.00 3.55
C VAL A 130 5.09 -9.06 2.30
N ARG A 131 5.83 -10.15 2.10
CA ARG A 131 6.71 -10.30 0.94
C ARG A 131 5.93 -10.32 -0.37
N ASN A 132 4.82 -11.04 -0.41
CA ASN A 132 3.97 -11.14 -1.60
C ASN A 132 3.34 -9.79 -1.95
N LEU A 133 2.87 -9.02 -0.96
CA LEU A 133 2.37 -7.66 -1.18
C LEU A 133 3.44 -6.78 -1.84
N VAL A 134 4.65 -6.77 -1.29
CA VAL A 134 5.73 -5.94 -1.84
C VAL A 134 6.11 -6.40 -3.26
N ARG A 135 6.24 -7.69 -3.50
CA ARG A 135 6.54 -8.23 -4.83
C ARG A 135 5.48 -7.87 -5.86
N LEU A 136 4.20 -7.92 -5.46
CA LEU A 136 3.07 -7.60 -6.33
C LEU A 136 3.05 -6.12 -6.71
N GLU A 137 3.29 -5.23 -5.74
CA GLU A 137 2.97 -3.82 -5.88
C GLU A 137 4.20 -2.89 -6.01
N ARG A 138 5.42 -3.38 -5.80
CA ARG A 138 6.65 -2.54 -5.78
C ARG A 138 6.95 -1.77 -7.06
N ASN A 139 6.37 -2.18 -8.19
CA ASN A 139 6.54 -1.52 -9.48
C ASN A 139 5.44 -0.48 -9.77
N ARG A 140 4.52 -0.27 -8.84
CA ARG A 140 3.44 0.72 -8.99
C ARG A 140 3.88 2.10 -8.51
N PRO A 141 3.79 3.13 -9.33
CA PRO A 141 4.16 4.48 -8.92
C PRO A 141 3.22 5.09 -7.89
N SER A 142 2.01 4.57 -7.73
CA SER A 142 1.05 5.03 -6.72
C SER A 142 1.44 4.64 -5.29
N ILE A 143 2.20 3.55 -5.08
CA ILE A 143 2.57 3.12 -3.72
C ILE A 143 3.42 4.18 -3.03
N LEU A 144 2.90 4.74 -1.95
CA LEU A 144 3.59 5.73 -1.12
C LEU A 144 4.23 5.08 0.11
N LEU A 145 3.46 4.24 0.81
CA LEU A 145 3.83 3.64 2.08
C LEU A 145 3.41 2.16 2.11
N TRP A 146 4.15 1.37 2.87
CA TRP A 146 3.85 -0.03 3.16
C TRP A 146 3.37 -0.17 4.59
N GLU A 147 2.10 -0.42 4.79
CA GLU A 147 1.54 -0.74 6.09
C GLU A 147 1.53 -2.25 6.29
N VAL A 148 2.63 -2.73 6.84
CA VAL A 148 2.88 -4.17 7.00
C VAL A 148 2.46 -4.71 8.35
N VAL A 149 1.80 -3.88 9.14
CA VAL A 149 1.10 -4.23 10.38
C VAL A 149 -0.17 -3.40 10.47
N PRO A 150 -1.35 -4.00 10.24
CA PRO A 150 -2.61 -3.30 10.38
C PRO A 150 -2.80 -2.76 11.80
N ASN A 151 -3.31 -1.55 11.89
CA ASN A 151 -3.46 -0.81 13.13
C ASN A 151 -4.28 -1.53 14.22
N GLU A 152 -5.21 -2.37 13.84
CA GLU A 152 -6.12 -3.07 14.75
C GLU A 152 -5.66 -4.49 15.11
N THR A 153 -4.45 -4.88 14.70
CA THR A 153 -3.91 -6.20 14.95
C THR A 153 -3.03 -6.21 16.21
N HIS A 154 -3.30 -7.12 17.12
CA HIS A 154 -2.52 -7.29 18.37
C HIS A 154 -1.24 -8.11 18.12
N TYR A 155 -0.40 -7.66 17.22
CA TYR A 155 0.86 -8.34 16.89
C TYR A 155 1.92 -8.13 17.99
N PRO A 156 2.88 -9.06 18.14
CA PRO A 156 4.02 -8.85 19.01
C PRO A 156 5.03 -7.85 18.43
N ASP A 157 5.74 -7.12 19.28
CA ASP A 157 6.68 -6.07 18.85
C ASP A 157 7.77 -6.58 17.90
N ASP A 158 8.24 -7.82 18.09
CA ASP A 158 9.25 -8.43 17.22
C ASP A 158 8.71 -8.73 15.81
N PHE A 159 7.41 -8.95 15.66
CA PHE A 159 6.80 -9.09 14.34
C PHE A 159 6.89 -7.79 13.54
N ALA A 160 6.72 -6.63 14.17
CA ALA A 160 6.89 -5.34 13.51
C ALA A 160 8.31 -5.20 12.93
N LEU A 161 9.33 -5.58 13.71
CA LEU A 161 10.71 -5.59 13.21
C LEU A 161 10.91 -6.57 12.06
N LYS A 162 10.36 -7.80 12.16
CA LYS A 162 10.47 -8.81 11.11
C LYS A 162 9.77 -8.37 9.82
N SER A 163 8.59 -7.77 9.93
CA SER A 163 7.80 -7.33 8.78
C SER A 163 8.45 -6.13 8.05
N THR A 164 8.96 -5.15 8.80
CA THR A 164 9.71 -4.04 8.20
C THR A 164 10.99 -4.52 7.52
N LYS A 165 11.72 -5.45 8.14
CA LYS A 165 12.89 -6.07 7.53
C LYS A 165 12.55 -6.80 6.24
N ALA A 166 11.49 -7.63 6.26
CA ALA A 166 11.01 -8.34 5.06
C ALA A 166 10.65 -7.38 3.92
N THR A 167 10.03 -6.25 4.23
CA THR A 167 9.71 -5.21 3.25
C THR A 167 10.97 -4.62 2.61
N LYS A 168 11.97 -4.27 3.44
CA LYS A 168 13.25 -3.72 2.95
C LYS A 168 14.04 -4.73 2.11
N GLU A 169 13.99 -6.01 2.45
CA GLU A 169 14.60 -7.08 1.65
C GLU A 169 13.95 -7.25 0.28
N GLU A 170 12.62 -7.18 0.19
CA GLU A 170 11.89 -7.31 -1.07
C GLU A 170 11.98 -6.06 -1.96
N TYR A 171 12.21 -4.89 -1.38
CA TYR A 171 12.36 -3.62 -2.10
C TYR A 171 13.50 -2.80 -1.48
N PRO A 172 14.79 -3.14 -1.77
CA PRO A 172 15.96 -2.51 -1.17
C PRO A 172 16.34 -1.15 -1.78
N TYR A 173 15.40 -0.44 -2.37
CA TYR A 173 15.64 0.81 -3.08
C TYR A 173 15.15 2.02 -2.30
N HIS A 174 15.63 3.22 -2.67
CA HIS A 174 15.15 4.47 -2.13
C HIS A 174 13.65 4.65 -2.37
N GLY A 175 12.96 5.30 -1.41
CA GLY A 175 11.52 5.51 -1.48
C GLY A 175 10.71 4.32 -0.96
N ASN A 176 11.35 3.34 -0.31
CA ASN A 176 10.69 2.27 0.40
C ASN A 176 10.49 2.68 1.86
N TYR A 177 9.27 3.13 2.19
CA TYR A 177 8.90 3.56 3.52
C TYR A 177 7.83 2.67 4.10
N THR A 178 8.11 2.10 5.27
CA THR A 178 7.14 1.37 6.09
C THR A 178 6.38 2.32 6.99
N ALA A 179 5.11 2.02 7.25
CA ALA A 179 4.27 2.89 8.03
C ALA A 179 3.36 2.13 9.00
N CYS A 180 2.96 2.80 10.06
CA CYS A 180 1.85 2.36 10.90
C CYS A 180 1.05 3.57 11.41
N ASP A 181 -0.18 3.30 11.88
CA ASP A 181 -0.99 4.31 12.54
C ASP A 181 -0.40 4.65 13.92
N ALA A 182 -0.13 5.92 14.14
CA ALA A 182 0.45 6.42 15.38
C ALA A 182 -0.44 6.21 16.62
N ARG A 183 -1.74 6.05 16.43
CA ARG A 183 -2.71 5.88 17.53
C ARG A 183 -3.00 4.43 17.87
N ALA A 184 -2.95 3.55 16.87
CA ALA A 184 -3.32 2.16 17.01
C ALA A 184 -2.38 1.36 17.90
N HIS A 185 -1.16 1.82 18.07
CA HIS A 185 -0.15 1.11 18.83
C HIS A 185 0.43 1.96 19.92
N ARG A 186 -0.02 1.71 21.13
CA ARG A 186 0.66 2.13 22.36
C ARG A 186 1.96 1.33 22.57
N SER A 187 2.34 0.51 21.59
CA SER A 187 3.45 -0.39 21.67
C SER A 187 4.79 0.30 21.38
N LYS A 188 5.86 -0.29 21.89
CA LYS A 188 7.23 0.12 21.57
C LYS A 188 7.61 -0.15 20.10
N ALA A 189 6.75 -0.79 19.35
CA ALA A 189 6.98 -1.18 17.95
C ALA A 189 7.01 0.00 16.98
N GLN A 190 6.41 1.14 17.32
CA GLN A 190 6.39 2.34 16.45
C GLN A 190 7.79 2.76 15.97
N LYS A 191 8.81 2.55 16.79
CA LYS A 191 10.21 2.87 16.46
C LYS A 191 10.79 2.10 15.26
N TYR A 192 10.12 1.04 14.81
CA TYR A 192 10.56 0.22 13.68
C TYR A 192 10.03 0.71 12.34
N PHE A 193 9.10 1.67 12.34
CA PHE A 193 8.50 2.21 11.12
C PHE A 193 9.15 3.54 10.72
N ASP A 194 9.23 3.76 9.40
CA ASP A 194 9.78 4.99 8.85
C ASP A 194 8.82 6.18 9.00
N VAL A 195 7.51 5.91 8.95
CA VAL A 195 6.45 6.91 8.96
C VAL A 195 5.34 6.51 9.93
N LEU A 196 4.95 7.46 10.77
CA LEU A 196 3.73 7.36 11.57
C LEU A 196 2.67 8.27 10.95
N TYR A 197 1.53 7.72 10.62
CA TYR A 197 0.38 8.48 10.14
C TYR A 197 -0.75 8.44 11.17
N SER A 198 -1.76 9.29 11.03
CA SER A 198 -2.95 9.28 11.89
C SER A 198 -4.19 9.04 11.06
N CYS A 199 -4.95 8.00 11.41
CA CYS A 199 -6.26 7.75 10.84
C CYS A 199 -7.32 8.56 11.58
N LEU A 200 -8.01 9.47 10.89
CA LEU A 200 -9.01 10.34 11.49
C LEU A 200 -10.26 9.59 11.99
N LEU A 201 -10.54 8.39 11.47
CA LEU A 201 -11.67 7.58 11.90
C LEU A 201 -11.61 7.20 13.40
N TYR A 202 -10.42 7.16 13.99
CA TYR A 202 -10.24 6.94 15.42
C TYR A 202 -10.37 8.19 16.29
N THR A 203 -10.61 9.36 15.69
CA THR A 203 -10.85 10.60 16.43
C THR A 203 -12.32 10.85 16.71
N SER A 204 -13.21 10.10 16.07
CA SER A 204 -14.65 10.26 16.13
C SER A 204 -15.37 9.12 16.84
N ASP A 205 -14.68 8.24 17.58
CA ASP A 205 -15.33 7.38 18.57
C ASP A 205 -15.86 8.19 19.75
N ALA A 206 -16.66 9.20 19.39
CA ALA A 206 -17.68 9.76 20.29
C ALA A 206 -18.90 8.82 20.38
N ALA A 207 -18.75 7.56 19.97
CA ALA A 207 -19.82 6.57 20.06
C ALA A 207 -19.68 5.66 21.29
N ASP A 208 -18.64 5.84 22.10
CA ASP A 208 -18.39 5.12 23.35
C ASP A 208 -18.44 6.03 24.59
N GLU A 209 -19.13 7.20 24.52
CA GLU A 209 -19.53 7.98 25.68
C GLU A 209 -21.05 7.92 25.91
#